data_720d1a3475d5c26b0ba5270c5d07a15a
#
_entry.id   720d1a3475d5c26b0ba5270c5d07a15a
#
_cell.length_a   1.000
_cell.length_b   1.000
_cell.length_c   1.000
_cell.angle_alpha   90.00
_cell.angle_beta   90.00
_cell.angle_gamma   90.00
#
_symmetry.space_group_name_H-M   'P 1'
#
loop_
_entity.id
_entity.type
_entity.pdbx_description
1 polymer ?
#
loop_
_entity_poly.entity_id
_entity_poly.type
_entity_poly.pdbx_seq_one_letter_code
_entity_poly.pdbx_strand_id
1 'polypeptide(L)'
;MNINLEYYKVFITIAKNKNITKAANELNISQPAISKMLKTMEGQIGKKLFIRENKGVALSKEGIELYNLISNEIHNIIKAENVFSRIISNNEIKIAIHPTFLNYFIDTKKIDNLFNKYSNISFMETSNFDLLNSQLKNGMIDSAFILEPTNYKFDDSLIFKSLKTFHLCIVSNEPSTEIFNKPLILLDTNPKYKKIVQSIQKKFKIEESRLIIVNNYDNILPLVKNGYAKGILIKEFVNNELYKKEIYEIPIEYQLPDINLGILYNINNENLINSLFLNIF
;
A
#
# COMPACT_ATOMS: atom_id res chain seq x y z
N MET A 1 -2.22 35.37 18.55
CA MET A 1 -2.63 34.71 17.29
C MET A 1 -3.41 33.47 17.69
N ASN A 2 -4.66 33.37 17.33
CA ASN A 2 -5.51 32.21 17.69
C ASN A 2 -6.07 31.59 16.40
N ILE A 3 -5.29 30.69 15.79
CA ILE A 3 -5.63 30.02 14.53
C ILE A 3 -6.24 28.67 14.86
N ASN A 4 -7.36 28.36 14.23
CA ASN A 4 -8.03 27.07 14.39
C ASN A 4 -7.12 25.93 13.92
N LEU A 5 -7.05 24.85 14.69
CA LEU A 5 -6.26 23.63 14.39
C LEU A 5 -6.60 23.06 13.00
N GLU A 6 -7.87 23.10 12.60
CA GLU A 6 -8.30 22.64 11.29
C GLU A 6 -7.62 23.40 10.12
N TYR A 7 -7.29 24.66 10.32
CA TYR A 7 -6.57 25.43 9.30
C TYR A 7 -5.12 24.96 9.15
N TYR A 8 -4.47 24.55 10.23
CA TYR A 8 -3.16 23.92 10.18
C TYR A 8 -3.20 22.55 9.48
N LYS A 9 -4.22 21.73 9.74
CA LYS A 9 -4.44 20.46 9.03
C LYS A 9 -4.58 20.70 7.51
N VAL A 10 -5.40 21.67 7.13
CA VAL A 10 -5.57 22.09 5.73
C VAL A 10 -4.25 22.55 5.11
N PHE A 11 -3.50 23.43 5.81
CA PHE A 11 -2.21 23.94 5.34
C PHE A 11 -1.21 22.79 5.06
N ILE A 12 -1.04 21.87 6.01
CA ILE A 12 -0.12 20.73 5.86
C ILE A 12 -0.55 19.84 4.69
N THR A 13 -1.86 19.57 4.55
CA THR A 13 -2.37 18.70 3.47
C THR A 13 -2.17 19.34 2.09
N ILE A 14 -2.37 20.67 1.96
CA ILE A 14 -2.08 21.37 0.71
C ILE A 14 -0.58 21.34 0.40
N ALA A 15 0.28 21.55 1.39
CA ALA A 15 1.73 21.53 1.23
C ALA A 15 2.23 20.17 0.72
N LYS A 16 1.70 19.09 1.29
CA LYS A 16 2.01 17.71 0.90
C LYS A 16 1.58 17.39 -0.54
N ASN A 17 0.35 17.78 -0.89
CA ASN A 17 -0.22 17.47 -2.21
C ASN A 17 0.25 18.42 -3.32
N LYS A 18 0.78 19.59 -2.97
CA LYS A 18 1.11 20.69 -3.91
C LYS A 18 -0.06 21.06 -4.84
N ASN A 19 -1.27 20.71 -4.44
CA ASN A 19 -2.48 20.86 -5.24
C ASN A 19 -3.72 20.96 -4.33
N ILE A 20 -4.46 22.08 -4.45
CA ILE A 20 -5.62 22.36 -3.58
C ILE A 20 -6.75 21.36 -3.82
N THR A 21 -7.00 20.95 -5.06
CA THR A 21 -8.07 19.99 -5.39
C THR A 21 -7.77 18.60 -4.83
N LYS A 22 -6.52 18.15 -4.94
CA LYS A 22 -6.10 16.86 -4.33
C LYS A 22 -6.20 16.89 -2.81
N ALA A 23 -5.78 18.00 -2.20
CA ALA A 23 -5.90 18.21 -0.75
C ALA A 23 -7.37 18.22 -0.29
N ALA A 24 -8.27 18.83 -1.06
CA ALA A 24 -9.70 18.84 -0.80
C ALA A 24 -10.30 17.43 -0.80
N ASN A 25 -9.92 16.62 -1.79
CA ASN A 25 -10.34 15.21 -1.89
C ASN A 25 -9.79 14.38 -0.71
N GLU A 26 -8.52 14.58 -0.32
CA GLU A 26 -7.91 13.88 0.82
C GLU A 26 -8.61 14.20 2.14
N LEU A 27 -9.07 15.47 2.31
CA LEU A 27 -9.79 15.91 3.51
C LEU A 27 -11.31 15.73 3.44
N ASN A 28 -11.85 15.18 2.33
CA ASN A 28 -13.29 15.02 2.11
C ASN A 28 -14.10 16.34 2.26
N ILE A 29 -13.53 17.46 1.82
CA ILE A 29 -14.19 18.77 1.78
C ILE A 29 -14.15 19.38 0.39
N SER A 30 -15.03 20.36 0.14
CA SER A 30 -15.06 21.00 -1.18
C SER A 30 -13.83 21.90 -1.42
N GLN A 31 -13.39 22.01 -2.67
CA GLN A 31 -12.26 22.88 -3.05
C GLN A 31 -12.51 24.38 -2.71
N PRO A 32 -13.74 24.94 -2.83
CA PRO A 32 -14.00 26.28 -2.31
C PRO A 32 -13.84 26.39 -0.79
N ALA A 33 -14.22 25.38 -0.02
CA ALA A 33 -14.07 25.39 1.43
C ALA A 33 -12.60 25.42 1.86
N ILE A 34 -11.76 24.54 1.29
CA ILE A 34 -10.33 24.51 1.60
C ILE A 34 -9.63 25.82 1.21
N SER A 35 -10.01 26.41 0.07
CA SER A 35 -9.48 27.70 -0.38
C SER A 35 -9.88 28.84 0.55
N LYS A 36 -11.11 28.83 1.09
CA LYS A 36 -11.57 29.79 2.09
C LYS A 36 -10.81 29.65 3.40
N MET A 37 -10.64 28.42 3.89
CA MET A 37 -9.88 28.14 5.12
C MET A 37 -8.44 28.63 5.01
N LEU A 38 -7.76 28.32 3.90
CA LEU A 38 -6.40 28.83 3.64
C LEU A 38 -6.35 30.35 3.62
N LYS A 39 -7.27 31.00 2.89
CA LYS A 39 -7.32 32.47 2.82
C LYS A 39 -7.55 33.09 4.19
N THR A 40 -8.40 32.51 5.03
CA THR A 40 -8.64 32.97 6.41
C THR A 40 -7.39 32.82 7.25
N MET A 41 -6.68 31.69 7.17
CA MET A 41 -5.42 31.45 7.88
C MET A 41 -4.34 32.47 7.46
N GLU A 42 -4.13 32.68 6.16
CA GLU A 42 -3.19 33.67 5.63
C GLU A 42 -3.54 35.10 6.09
N GLY A 43 -4.84 35.41 6.14
CA GLY A 43 -5.32 36.69 6.66
C GLY A 43 -5.03 36.91 8.15
N GLN A 44 -5.17 35.87 8.96
CA GLN A 44 -4.85 35.89 10.40
C GLN A 44 -3.34 36.00 10.66
N ILE A 45 -2.53 35.35 9.82
CA ILE A 45 -1.06 35.41 9.88
C ILE A 45 -0.52 36.73 9.30
N GLY A 46 -1.25 37.34 8.37
CA GLY A 46 -0.81 38.55 7.64
C GLY A 46 0.24 38.27 6.56
N LYS A 47 0.42 37.00 6.19
CA LYS A 47 1.41 36.55 5.20
C LYS A 47 0.80 35.50 4.26
N LYS A 48 1.29 35.46 3.02
CA LYS A 48 0.98 34.37 2.10
C LYS A 48 1.83 33.15 2.42
N LEU A 49 1.18 32.00 2.56
CA LEU A 49 1.84 30.73 2.84
C LEU A 49 2.09 29.90 1.58
N PHE A 50 1.33 30.19 0.51
CA PHE A 50 1.50 29.54 -0.80
C PHE A 50 1.67 30.57 -1.91
N ILE A 51 2.45 30.16 -2.92
CA ILE A 51 2.59 30.84 -4.21
C ILE A 51 1.95 29.93 -5.29
N ARG A 52 1.39 30.55 -6.32
CA ARG A 52 0.84 29.83 -7.47
C ARG A 52 1.96 29.42 -8.42
N GLU A 53 1.89 28.21 -8.92
CA GLU A 53 2.74 27.69 -9.97
C GLU A 53 1.91 27.22 -11.16
N ASN A 54 2.56 26.96 -12.31
CA ASN A 54 1.90 26.51 -13.54
C ASN A 54 1.10 25.22 -13.38
N LYS A 55 1.46 24.37 -12.41
CA LYS A 55 0.83 23.05 -12.17
C LYS A 55 0.37 22.86 -10.71
N GLY A 56 -0.03 23.95 -10.03
CA GLY A 56 -0.51 23.84 -8.66
C GLY A 56 -0.07 24.97 -7.74
N VAL A 57 0.36 24.61 -6.54
CA VAL A 57 0.83 25.56 -5.52
C VAL A 57 2.12 25.06 -4.87
N ALA A 58 3.01 25.98 -4.53
CA ALA A 58 4.21 25.72 -3.73
C ALA A 58 4.17 26.56 -2.46
N LEU A 59 4.93 26.16 -1.44
CA LEU A 59 5.08 26.94 -0.22
C LEU A 59 5.86 28.22 -0.52
N SER A 60 5.42 29.34 0.07
CA SER A 60 6.23 30.57 0.17
C SER A 60 7.38 30.37 1.15
N LYS A 61 8.26 31.35 1.28
CA LYS A 61 9.32 31.33 2.30
C LYS A 61 8.74 31.17 3.72
N GLU A 62 7.74 31.97 4.04
CA GLU A 62 7.02 31.90 5.32
C GLU A 62 6.26 30.59 5.48
N GLY A 63 5.71 30.06 4.38
CA GLY A 63 5.08 28.72 4.36
C GLY A 63 6.05 27.60 4.67
N ILE A 64 7.27 27.63 4.15
CA ILE A 64 8.32 26.65 4.46
C ILE A 64 8.70 26.71 5.95
N GLU A 65 8.91 27.93 6.48
CA GLU A 65 9.24 28.09 7.89
C GLU A 65 8.12 27.55 8.79
N LEU A 66 6.88 27.90 8.51
CA LEU A 66 5.73 27.39 9.26
C LEU A 66 5.60 25.86 9.14
N TYR A 67 5.75 25.31 7.93
CA TYR A 67 5.67 23.86 7.70
C TYR A 67 6.69 23.11 8.54
N ASN A 68 7.94 23.57 8.57
CA ASN A 68 9.01 22.94 9.35
C ASN A 68 8.75 22.98 10.86
N LEU A 69 8.08 24.03 11.33
CA LEU A 69 7.76 24.19 12.75
C LEU A 69 6.60 23.33 13.22
N ILE A 70 5.58 23.08 12.36
CA ILE A 70 4.32 22.50 12.85
C ILE A 70 3.97 21.14 12.25
N SER A 71 4.67 20.67 11.21
CA SER A 71 4.27 19.46 10.50
C SER A 71 4.25 18.22 11.41
N ASN A 72 5.25 18.05 12.26
CA ASN A 72 5.35 16.93 13.19
C ASN A 72 4.32 17.05 14.32
N GLU A 73 4.10 18.25 14.85
CA GLU A 73 3.18 18.51 15.94
C GLU A 73 1.72 18.25 15.53
N ILE A 74 1.33 18.73 14.35
CA ILE A 74 0.00 18.44 13.79
C ILE A 74 -0.17 16.94 13.54
N HIS A 75 0.86 16.28 13.04
CA HIS A 75 0.84 14.84 12.88
C HIS A 75 0.63 14.10 14.21
N ASN A 76 1.34 14.50 15.26
CA ASN A 76 1.20 13.93 16.60
C ASN A 76 -0.20 14.16 17.19
N ILE A 77 -0.80 15.34 16.96
CA ILE A 77 -2.17 15.63 17.40
C ILE A 77 -3.17 14.71 16.69
N ILE A 78 -3.10 14.59 15.35
CA ILE A 78 -3.97 13.70 14.57
C ILE A 78 -3.83 12.25 15.05
N LYS A 79 -2.59 11.81 15.32
CA LYS A 79 -2.32 10.47 15.87
C LYS A 79 -2.96 10.29 17.23
N ALA A 80 -2.82 11.27 18.12
CA ALA A 80 -3.42 11.21 19.46
C ALA A 80 -4.96 11.17 19.40
N GLU A 81 -5.59 11.97 18.53
CA GLU A 81 -7.04 11.94 18.29
C GLU A 81 -7.50 10.56 17.82
N ASN A 82 -6.77 9.96 16.87
CA ASN A 82 -7.09 8.62 16.35
C ASN A 82 -6.93 7.53 17.43
N VAL A 83 -5.85 7.57 18.21
CA VAL A 83 -5.64 6.64 19.32
C VAL A 83 -6.74 6.80 20.38
N PHE A 84 -7.08 8.03 20.74
CA PHE A 84 -8.10 8.30 21.74
C PHE A 84 -9.51 7.90 21.28
N SER A 85 -9.86 8.16 20.04
CA SER A 85 -11.14 7.72 19.46
C SER A 85 -11.31 6.20 19.52
N ARG A 86 -10.21 5.44 19.37
CA ARG A 86 -10.21 3.98 19.52
C ARG A 86 -10.41 3.52 20.95
N ILE A 87 -9.82 4.23 21.93
CA ILE A 87 -10.02 3.95 23.36
C ILE A 87 -11.50 4.09 23.73
N ILE A 88 -12.18 5.10 23.14
CA ILE A 88 -13.61 5.37 23.39
C ILE A 88 -14.52 4.41 22.61
N SER A 89 -14.14 3.99 21.40
CA SER A 89 -14.99 3.20 20.49
C SER A 89 -14.89 1.67 20.66
N ASN A 90 -14.55 1.15 21.84
CA ASN A 90 -14.45 -0.29 22.11
C ASN A 90 -13.49 -1.06 21.18
N ASN A 91 -12.25 -0.60 21.06
CA ASN A 91 -11.12 -1.39 20.51
C ASN A 91 -11.37 -2.06 19.15
N GLU A 92 -11.91 -1.34 18.16
CA GLU A 92 -11.92 -1.83 16.79
C GLU A 92 -10.48 -1.96 16.27
N ILE A 93 -10.07 -3.16 15.92
CA ILE A 93 -8.76 -3.44 15.31
C ILE A 93 -8.92 -3.38 13.81
N LYS A 94 -8.20 -2.47 13.16
CA LYS A 94 -8.25 -2.26 11.70
C LYS A 94 -7.03 -2.85 11.03
N ILE A 95 -7.27 -3.85 10.22
CA ILE A 95 -6.22 -4.57 9.49
C ILE A 95 -6.40 -4.31 8.00
N ALA A 96 -5.42 -3.69 7.37
CA ALA A 96 -5.40 -3.60 5.92
C ALA A 96 -4.87 -4.92 5.33
N ILE A 97 -5.46 -5.35 4.23
CA ILE A 97 -5.06 -6.57 3.55
C ILE A 97 -5.08 -6.32 2.05
N HIS A 98 -4.05 -6.79 1.36
CA HIS A 98 -4.07 -6.78 -0.08
C HIS A 98 -5.07 -7.85 -0.59
N PRO A 99 -5.93 -7.56 -1.59
CA PRO A 99 -6.98 -8.48 -2.06
C PRO A 99 -6.47 -9.88 -2.40
N THR A 100 -5.28 -9.98 -2.97
CA THR A 100 -4.61 -11.25 -3.29
C THR A 100 -4.47 -12.20 -2.09
N PHE A 101 -4.43 -11.67 -0.86
CA PHE A 101 -4.21 -12.49 0.34
C PHE A 101 -5.48 -13.06 0.91
N LEU A 102 -6.61 -12.39 0.75
CA LEU A 102 -7.88 -12.88 1.25
C LEU A 102 -8.18 -14.30 0.74
N ASN A 103 -7.85 -14.58 -0.53
CA ASN A 103 -8.16 -15.86 -1.15
C ASN A 103 -7.13 -16.96 -0.86
N TYR A 104 -5.88 -16.61 -0.57
CA TYR A 104 -4.78 -17.59 -0.51
C TYR A 104 -4.16 -17.74 0.89
N PHE A 105 -4.40 -16.79 1.77
CA PHE A 105 -3.68 -16.70 3.03
C PHE A 105 -4.54 -16.92 4.25
N ILE A 106 -5.84 -16.77 4.09
CA ILE A 106 -6.78 -16.93 5.17
C ILE A 106 -7.10 -18.41 5.34
N ASP A 107 -6.28 -19.10 6.11
CA ASP A 107 -6.73 -20.34 6.76
C ASP A 107 -7.92 -19.96 7.65
N THR A 108 -9.11 -20.38 7.25
CA THR A 108 -10.37 -20.06 7.93
C THR A 108 -10.29 -20.35 9.43
N LYS A 109 -9.59 -21.44 9.85
CA LYS A 109 -9.40 -21.78 11.26
C LYS A 109 -8.58 -20.75 12.05
N LYS A 110 -7.61 -20.13 11.41
CA LYS A 110 -6.78 -19.10 12.06
C LYS A 110 -7.53 -17.79 12.20
N ILE A 111 -8.35 -17.44 11.22
CA ILE A 111 -9.24 -16.29 11.29
C ILE A 111 -10.34 -16.48 12.33
N ASP A 112 -10.94 -17.65 12.38
CA ASP A 112 -11.93 -17.98 13.41
C ASP A 112 -11.38 -17.75 14.82
N ASN A 113 -10.11 -18.12 15.05
CA ASN A 113 -9.44 -17.83 16.33
C ASN A 113 -9.28 -16.34 16.61
N LEU A 114 -9.01 -15.53 15.59
CA LEU A 114 -8.94 -14.07 15.70
C LEU A 114 -10.31 -13.48 16.06
N PHE A 115 -11.36 -13.84 15.34
CA PHE A 115 -12.71 -13.36 15.58
C PHE A 115 -13.28 -13.83 16.93
N ASN A 116 -12.93 -15.03 17.38
CA ASN A 116 -13.32 -15.53 18.69
C ASN A 116 -12.64 -14.78 19.84
N LYS A 117 -11.42 -14.28 19.61
CA LYS A 117 -10.65 -13.56 20.63
C LYS A 117 -10.96 -12.06 20.66
N TYR A 118 -11.30 -11.47 19.51
CA TYR A 118 -11.51 -10.05 19.35
C TYR A 118 -12.84 -9.81 18.63
N SER A 119 -13.79 -9.27 19.34
CA SER A 119 -15.16 -9.02 18.83
C SER A 119 -15.25 -7.88 17.80
N ASN A 120 -14.20 -7.11 17.62
CA ASN A 120 -14.21 -5.88 16.84
C ASN A 120 -12.98 -5.78 15.92
N ILE A 121 -12.93 -6.64 14.89
CA ILE A 121 -11.88 -6.59 13.85
C ILE A 121 -12.55 -6.20 12.53
N SER A 122 -11.98 -5.20 11.85
CA SER A 122 -12.34 -4.87 10.47
C SER A 122 -11.16 -5.09 9.53
N PHE A 123 -11.44 -5.68 8.37
CA PHE A 123 -10.50 -5.81 7.29
C PHE A 123 -10.79 -4.76 6.23
N MET A 124 -9.74 -4.08 5.79
CA MET A 124 -9.81 -3.08 4.72
C MET A 124 -8.93 -3.53 3.56
N GLU A 125 -9.49 -3.58 2.37
CA GLU A 125 -8.69 -3.83 1.17
C GLU A 125 -7.88 -2.59 0.80
N THR A 126 -6.60 -2.78 0.50
CA THR A 126 -5.75 -1.72 -0.02
C THR A 126 -4.73 -2.26 -1.02
N SER A 127 -4.61 -1.58 -2.14
CA SER A 127 -3.57 -1.79 -3.14
C SER A 127 -2.62 -0.59 -3.26
N ASN A 128 -2.92 0.52 -2.56
CA ASN A 128 -2.13 1.74 -2.60
C ASN A 128 -1.16 1.80 -1.42
N PHE A 129 0.11 1.54 -1.69
CA PHE A 129 1.16 1.48 -0.68
C PHE A 129 1.45 2.84 -0.01
N ASP A 130 1.38 3.94 -0.75
CA ASP A 130 1.63 5.29 -0.18
C ASP A 130 0.50 5.69 0.77
N LEU A 131 -0.75 5.37 0.40
CA LEU A 131 -1.90 5.56 1.26
C LEU A 131 -1.78 4.68 2.52
N LEU A 132 -1.39 3.42 2.35
CA LEU A 132 -1.18 2.48 3.44
C LEU A 132 -0.12 2.98 4.44
N ASN A 133 1.03 3.45 3.95
CA ASN A 133 2.07 4.03 4.80
C ASN A 133 1.55 5.23 5.60
N SER A 134 0.80 6.11 4.94
CA SER A 134 0.18 7.27 5.59
C SER A 134 -0.81 6.83 6.67
N GLN A 135 -1.68 5.87 6.39
CA GLN A 135 -2.69 5.37 7.32
C GLN A 135 -2.07 4.68 8.54
N LEU A 136 -1.02 3.87 8.35
CA LEU A 136 -0.27 3.25 9.45
C LEU A 136 0.44 4.27 10.32
N LYS A 137 1.10 5.26 9.71
CA LYS A 137 1.76 6.36 10.45
C LYS A 137 0.78 7.15 11.29
N ASN A 138 -0.37 7.48 10.73
CA ASN A 138 -1.41 8.29 11.38
C ASN A 138 -2.27 7.46 12.34
N GLY A 139 -2.00 6.17 12.48
CA GLY A 139 -2.78 5.29 13.32
C GLY A 139 -4.24 5.11 12.84
N MET A 140 -4.57 5.36 11.58
CA MET A 140 -5.89 5.08 11.01
C MET A 140 -6.16 3.58 10.88
N ILE A 141 -5.10 2.80 10.66
CA ILE A 141 -5.09 1.34 10.68
C ILE A 141 -3.99 0.84 11.62
N ASP A 142 -4.17 -0.35 12.16
CA ASP A 142 -3.24 -0.93 13.15
C ASP A 142 -2.12 -1.71 12.50
N SER A 143 -2.45 -2.43 11.45
CA SER A 143 -1.50 -3.25 10.71
C SER A 143 -1.96 -3.49 9.28
N ALA A 144 -1.04 -3.99 8.47
CA ALA A 144 -1.33 -4.40 7.11
C ALA A 144 -0.60 -5.68 6.74
N PHE A 145 -1.31 -6.62 6.13
CA PHE A 145 -0.69 -7.75 5.44
C PHE A 145 -0.31 -7.33 4.04
N ILE A 146 0.98 -7.36 3.74
CA ILE A 146 1.53 -6.96 2.46
C ILE A 146 2.53 -7.96 1.91
N LEU A 147 2.61 -8.02 0.58
CA LEU A 147 3.75 -8.62 -0.11
C LEU A 147 4.87 -7.59 -0.22
N GLU A 148 6.04 -8.02 0.11
CA GLU A 148 7.23 -7.21 -0.02
C GLU A 148 8.29 -7.95 -0.84
N PRO A 149 8.87 -7.30 -1.86
CA PRO A 149 10.08 -7.81 -2.48
C PRO A 149 11.25 -7.72 -1.49
N THR A 150 12.14 -8.70 -1.50
CA THR A 150 13.38 -8.67 -0.71
C THR A 150 14.15 -7.36 -0.94
N ASN A 151 14.79 -6.80 0.11
CA ASN A 151 15.59 -5.57 0.09
C ASN A 151 14.82 -4.23 0.04
N TYR A 152 13.58 -4.17 0.54
CA TYR A 152 12.91 -2.88 0.73
C TYR A 152 13.19 -2.27 2.12
N LYS A 153 13.47 -0.95 2.13
CA LYS A 153 13.63 -0.19 3.38
C LYS A 153 12.35 0.61 3.64
N PHE A 154 11.66 0.29 4.72
CA PHE A 154 10.51 1.04 5.21
C PHE A 154 10.93 2.31 5.94
N ASP A 155 9.97 3.18 6.18
CA ASP A 155 10.14 4.33 7.09
C ASP A 155 10.47 3.82 8.51
N ASP A 156 11.34 4.53 9.21
CA ASP A 156 11.85 4.12 10.53
C ASP A 156 10.76 3.98 11.62
N SER A 157 9.58 4.58 11.41
CA SER A 157 8.42 4.43 12.31
C SER A 157 7.59 3.17 12.04
N LEU A 158 7.84 2.46 10.94
CA LEU A 158 7.11 1.26 10.55
C LEU A 158 8.01 0.04 10.63
N ILE A 159 7.48 -1.02 11.20
CA ILE A 159 8.15 -2.32 11.31
C ILE A 159 7.48 -3.29 10.34
N PHE A 160 8.27 -3.91 9.48
CA PHE A 160 7.86 -5.05 8.68
C PHE A 160 8.37 -6.33 9.33
N LYS A 161 7.45 -7.23 9.66
CA LYS A 161 7.77 -8.56 10.16
C LYS A 161 7.43 -9.58 9.09
N SER A 162 8.45 -10.22 8.51
CA SER A 162 8.27 -11.29 7.54
C SER A 162 7.59 -12.49 8.20
N LEU A 163 6.60 -13.05 7.53
CA LEU A 163 5.86 -14.23 7.97
C LEU A 163 6.18 -15.43 7.09
N LYS A 164 6.29 -15.21 5.77
CA LYS A 164 6.55 -16.27 4.80
C LYS A 164 7.21 -15.71 3.54
N THR A 165 8.15 -16.46 2.99
CA THR A 165 8.75 -16.19 1.69
C THR A 165 8.03 -16.99 0.61
N PHE A 166 7.74 -16.35 -0.50
CA PHE A 166 7.14 -16.93 -1.69
C PHE A 166 8.08 -16.84 -2.88
N HIS A 167 7.94 -17.77 -3.80
CA HIS A 167 8.75 -17.88 -5.01
C HIS A 167 7.91 -17.52 -6.23
N LEU A 168 8.49 -16.73 -7.13
CA LEU A 168 7.87 -16.45 -8.42
C LEU A 168 8.19 -17.55 -9.41
N CYS A 169 7.22 -17.87 -10.27
CA CYS A 169 7.41 -18.74 -11.43
C CYS A 169 6.79 -18.11 -12.67
N ILE A 170 7.27 -18.54 -13.84
CA ILE A 170 6.62 -18.21 -15.12
C ILE A 170 5.82 -19.44 -15.56
N VAL A 171 4.56 -19.22 -15.90
CA VAL A 171 3.64 -20.30 -16.26
C VAL A 171 2.97 -20.06 -17.61
N SER A 172 2.59 -21.15 -18.28
CA SER A 172 1.83 -21.18 -19.53
C SER A 172 0.73 -22.21 -19.49
N ASN A 173 -0.20 -22.15 -20.43
CA ASN A 173 -1.27 -23.14 -20.59
C ASN A 173 -0.80 -24.46 -21.27
N GLU A 174 0.42 -24.50 -21.75
CA GLU A 174 1.03 -25.65 -22.45
C GLU A 174 2.51 -25.79 -22.06
N PRO A 175 3.09 -26.99 -22.10
CA PRO A 175 4.52 -27.17 -21.91
C PRO A 175 5.31 -26.34 -22.93
N SER A 176 6.21 -25.51 -22.45
CA SER A 176 6.99 -24.61 -23.30
C SER A 176 8.34 -24.30 -22.66
N THR A 177 9.34 -24.13 -23.49
CA THR A 177 10.65 -23.54 -23.12
C THR A 177 10.78 -22.11 -23.59
N GLU A 178 9.85 -21.62 -24.43
CA GLU A 178 9.85 -20.28 -24.96
C GLU A 178 9.04 -19.33 -24.09
N ILE A 179 9.66 -18.30 -23.54
CA ILE A 179 8.99 -17.33 -22.67
C ILE A 179 8.23 -16.29 -23.51
N PHE A 180 8.70 -15.98 -24.74
CA PHE A 180 8.36 -14.75 -25.44
C PHE A 180 7.50 -14.90 -26.70
N ASN A 181 6.97 -16.08 -26.95
CA ASN A 181 6.05 -16.28 -28.08
C ASN A 181 4.63 -15.71 -27.81
N LYS A 182 4.28 -15.41 -26.55
CA LYS A 182 3.04 -14.76 -26.11
C LYS A 182 3.35 -13.56 -25.22
N PRO A 183 2.40 -12.62 -25.01
CA PRO A 183 2.53 -11.56 -24.02
C PRO A 183 2.80 -12.13 -22.63
N LEU A 184 3.56 -11.40 -21.81
CA LEU A 184 3.81 -11.73 -20.43
C LEU A 184 2.90 -10.89 -19.52
N ILE A 185 2.05 -11.52 -18.74
CA ILE A 185 1.16 -10.87 -17.80
C ILE A 185 1.68 -10.96 -16.37
N LEU A 186 1.57 -9.88 -15.65
CA LEU A 186 2.04 -9.77 -14.27
C LEU A 186 1.23 -8.76 -13.47
N LEU A 187 1.36 -8.86 -12.15
CA LEU A 187 0.68 -7.98 -11.22
C LEU A 187 1.48 -6.68 -11.00
N ASP A 188 0.82 -5.53 -11.13
CA ASP A 188 1.36 -4.24 -10.65
C ASP A 188 0.59 -3.81 -9.40
N THR A 189 1.09 -4.15 -8.25
CA THR A 189 0.49 -3.77 -6.97
C THR A 189 1.27 -2.71 -6.23
N ASN A 190 2.48 -2.35 -6.73
CA ASN A 190 3.38 -1.49 -5.97
C ASN A 190 4.46 -0.92 -6.92
N PRO A 191 4.87 0.36 -6.77
CA PRO A 191 6.01 0.93 -7.49
C PRO A 191 7.29 0.09 -7.45
N LYS A 192 7.40 -0.85 -6.53
CA LYS A 192 8.53 -1.76 -6.35
C LYS A 192 8.41 -3.05 -7.15
N TYR A 193 7.20 -3.54 -7.34
CA TYR A 193 6.94 -4.58 -8.33
C TYR A 193 7.40 -4.12 -9.71
N LYS A 194 7.28 -2.83 -9.97
CA LYS A 194 7.82 -2.18 -11.17
C LYS A 194 9.34 -2.40 -11.32
N LYS A 195 10.11 -2.40 -10.22
CA LYS A 195 11.56 -2.73 -10.29
C LYS A 195 11.81 -4.21 -10.60
N ILE A 196 11.00 -5.11 -10.05
CA ILE A 196 11.07 -6.55 -10.40
C ILE A 196 10.74 -6.72 -11.89
N VAL A 197 9.66 -6.10 -12.35
CA VAL A 197 9.26 -6.08 -13.76
C VAL A 197 10.40 -5.56 -14.64
N GLN A 198 10.97 -4.42 -14.28
CA GLN A 198 12.09 -3.82 -15.03
C GLN A 198 13.33 -4.74 -15.04
N SER A 199 13.62 -5.42 -13.93
CA SER A 199 14.72 -6.39 -13.89
C SER A 199 14.48 -7.59 -14.81
N ILE A 200 13.25 -8.10 -14.83
CA ILE A 200 12.82 -9.18 -15.73
C ILE A 200 12.87 -8.71 -17.18
N GLN A 201 12.32 -7.53 -17.50
CA GLN A 201 12.37 -6.92 -18.81
C GLN A 201 13.83 -6.81 -19.32
N LYS A 202 14.70 -6.22 -18.48
CA LYS A 202 16.11 -6.02 -18.82
C LYS A 202 16.84 -7.35 -19.03
N LYS A 203 16.61 -8.31 -18.13
CA LYS A 203 17.26 -9.62 -18.18
C LYS A 203 16.85 -10.41 -19.43
N PHE A 204 15.57 -10.41 -19.74
CA PHE A 204 15.01 -11.17 -20.85
C PHE A 204 14.84 -10.35 -22.13
N LYS A 205 15.27 -9.08 -22.16
CA LYS A 205 15.13 -8.16 -23.31
C LYS A 205 13.70 -8.09 -23.87
N ILE A 206 12.71 -8.02 -22.96
CA ILE A 206 11.30 -7.98 -23.32
C ILE A 206 10.91 -6.58 -23.78
N GLU A 207 10.32 -6.46 -24.96
CA GLU A 207 9.73 -5.22 -25.42
C GLU A 207 8.53 -4.83 -24.54
N GLU A 208 8.38 -3.54 -24.22
CA GLU A 208 7.31 -3.02 -23.37
C GLU A 208 5.91 -3.33 -23.93
N SER A 209 5.77 -3.40 -25.25
CA SER A 209 4.55 -3.77 -25.99
C SER A 209 4.08 -5.21 -25.73
N ARG A 210 4.93 -6.06 -25.17
CA ARG A 210 4.62 -7.46 -24.84
C ARG A 210 4.29 -7.69 -23.36
N LEU A 211 4.17 -6.63 -22.58
CA LEU A 211 3.77 -6.73 -21.17
C LEU A 211 2.31 -6.36 -20.99
N ILE A 212 1.59 -7.19 -20.27
CA ILE A 212 0.25 -6.92 -19.77
C ILE A 212 0.36 -6.75 -18.26
N ILE A 213 0.06 -5.56 -17.78
CA ILE A 213 0.12 -5.23 -16.36
C ILE A 213 -1.31 -5.19 -15.83
N VAL A 214 -1.57 -5.94 -14.77
CA VAL A 214 -2.88 -5.99 -14.12
C VAL A 214 -2.74 -5.64 -12.64
N ASN A 215 -3.78 -5.09 -12.06
CA ASN A 215 -3.83 -4.69 -10.66
C ASN A 215 -4.54 -5.71 -9.75
N ASN A 216 -5.03 -6.82 -10.32
CA ASN A 216 -5.64 -7.91 -9.57
C ASN A 216 -5.04 -9.26 -10.02
N TYR A 217 -4.55 -10.02 -9.03
CA TYR A 217 -3.95 -11.32 -9.23
C TYR A 217 -4.91 -12.33 -9.86
N ASP A 218 -6.19 -12.32 -9.48
CA ASP A 218 -7.20 -13.25 -9.96
C ASP A 218 -7.47 -13.12 -11.46
N ASN A 219 -7.08 -11.99 -12.07
CA ASN A 219 -7.20 -11.79 -13.52
C ASN A 219 -6.08 -12.49 -14.32
N ILE A 220 -4.97 -12.88 -13.69
CA ILE A 220 -3.83 -13.47 -14.39
C ILE A 220 -4.12 -14.92 -14.77
N LEU A 221 -4.54 -15.72 -13.81
CA LEU A 221 -4.68 -17.16 -13.99
C LEU A 221 -5.67 -17.55 -15.10
N PRO A 222 -6.87 -16.94 -15.24
CA PRO A 222 -7.77 -17.19 -16.35
C PRO A 222 -7.16 -16.85 -17.72
N LEU A 223 -6.42 -15.76 -17.84
CA LEU A 223 -5.76 -15.37 -19.10
C LEU A 223 -4.66 -16.33 -19.49
N VAL A 224 -3.93 -16.87 -18.50
CA VAL A 224 -2.92 -17.91 -18.73
C VAL A 224 -3.58 -19.23 -19.14
N LYS A 225 -4.58 -19.70 -18.40
CA LYS A 225 -5.31 -20.97 -18.71
C LYS A 225 -5.91 -20.95 -20.12
N ASN A 226 -6.43 -19.82 -20.56
CA ASN A 226 -6.98 -19.67 -21.91
C ASN A 226 -5.93 -19.42 -22.99
N GLY A 227 -4.64 -19.38 -22.64
CA GLY A 227 -3.55 -19.26 -23.58
C GLY A 227 -3.34 -17.86 -24.20
N TYR A 228 -3.96 -16.83 -23.65
CA TYR A 228 -3.80 -15.43 -24.12
C TYR A 228 -2.46 -14.84 -23.74
N ALA A 229 -1.91 -15.26 -22.61
CA ALA A 229 -0.64 -14.75 -22.11
C ALA A 229 0.11 -15.84 -21.33
N LYS A 230 1.39 -15.60 -21.05
CA LYS A 230 2.16 -16.31 -20.04
C LYS A 230 2.17 -15.47 -18.77
N GLY A 231 2.10 -16.11 -17.59
CA GLY A 231 1.94 -15.41 -16.32
C GLY A 231 3.20 -15.45 -15.46
N ILE A 232 3.54 -14.33 -14.81
CA ILE A 232 4.44 -14.35 -13.65
C ILE A 232 3.56 -14.43 -12.42
N LEU A 233 3.63 -15.54 -11.71
CA LEU A 233 2.76 -15.88 -10.59
C LEU A 233 3.58 -16.31 -9.36
N ILE A 234 2.95 -16.26 -8.21
CA ILE A 234 3.48 -16.87 -6.99
C ILE A 234 3.25 -18.38 -7.11
N LYS A 235 4.32 -19.16 -7.10
CA LYS A 235 4.30 -20.61 -7.32
C LYS A 235 3.40 -21.32 -6.32
N GLU A 236 3.48 -20.93 -5.06
CA GLU A 236 2.70 -21.52 -3.98
C GLU A 236 1.18 -21.32 -4.15
N PHE A 237 0.76 -20.25 -4.84
CA PHE A 237 -0.65 -19.97 -5.08
C PHE A 237 -1.24 -20.78 -6.23
N VAL A 238 -0.40 -21.32 -7.10
CA VAL A 238 -0.83 -22.09 -8.29
C VAL A 238 -0.37 -23.53 -8.25
N ASN A 239 0.11 -24.02 -7.11
CA ASN A 239 0.56 -25.39 -6.95
C ASN A 239 -0.52 -26.42 -7.33
N ASN A 240 -1.79 -26.13 -7.03
CA ASN A 240 -2.90 -27.01 -7.37
C ASN A 240 -3.12 -27.11 -8.89
N GLU A 241 -3.06 -25.99 -9.59
CA GLU A 241 -3.16 -25.92 -11.05
C GLU A 241 -1.97 -26.56 -11.74
N LEU A 242 -0.77 -26.38 -11.19
CA LEU A 242 0.43 -27.07 -11.67
C LEU A 242 0.32 -28.59 -11.49
N TYR A 243 -0.14 -29.03 -10.31
CA TYR A 243 -0.34 -30.45 -10.04
C TYR A 243 -1.37 -31.09 -10.97
N LYS A 244 -2.49 -30.40 -11.21
CA LYS A 244 -3.54 -30.85 -12.13
C LYS A 244 -3.19 -30.72 -13.60
N LYS A 245 -2.02 -30.15 -13.93
CA LYS A 245 -1.58 -29.85 -15.30
C LYS A 245 -2.54 -28.92 -16.07
N GLU A 246 -3.23 -28.04 -15.36
CA GLU A 246 -4.03 -26.99 -15.96
C GLU A 246 -3.17 -25.82 -16.47
N ILE A 247 -2.00 -25.67 -15.88
CA ILE A 247 -0.89 -24.82 -16.33
C ILE A 247 0.44 -25.54 -16.12
N TYR A 248 1.49 -25.04 -16.78
CA TYR A 248 2.83 -25.60 -16.76
C TYR A 248 3.85 -24.52 -16.42
N GLU A 249 4.78 -24.85 -15.52
CA GLU A 249 5.91 -23.97 -15.22
C GLU A 249 6.90 -23.99 -16.39
N ILE A 250 7.33 -22.79 -16.82
CA ILE A 250 8.37 -22.66 -17.82
C ILE A 250 9.71 -22.65 -17.10
N PRO A 251 10.60 -23.64 -17.39
CA PRO A 251 11.92 -23.65 -16.79
C PRO A 251 12.75 -22.45 -17.27
N ILE A 252 13.36 -21.75 -16.34
CA ILE A 252 14.24 -20.62 -16.60
C ILE A 252 15.56 -20.82 -15.86
N GLU A 253 16.67 -20.45 -16.50
CA GLU A 253 18.01 -20.52 -15.88
C GLU A 253 18.26 -19.41 -14.83
N TYR A 254 17.34 -18.48 -14.72
CA TYR A 254 17.44 -17.33 -13.82
C TYR A 254 16.44 -17.45 -12.66
N GLN A 255 16.94 -17.36 -11.43
CA GLN A 255 16.07 -17.30 -10.28
C GLN A 255 15.36 -15.94 -10.21
N LEU A 256 14.03 -15.99 -10.29
CA LEU A 256 13.20 -14.80 -10.07
C LEU A 256 13.34 -14.34 -8.62
N PRO A 257 13.17 -13.04 -8.36
CA PRO A 257 13.22 -12.53 -7.00
C PRO A 257 12.15 -13.17 -6.10
N ASP A 258 12.54 -13.48 -4.88
CA ASP A 258 11.60 -13.91 -3.85
C ASP A 258 10.73 -12.75 -3.38
N ILE A 259 9.54 -13.08 -2.90
CA ILE A 259 8.59 -12.12 -2.33
C ILE A 259 8.29 -12.54 -0.89
N ASN A 260 8.48 -11.62 0.06
CA ASN A 260 8.09 -11.85 1.43
C ASN A 260 6.64 -11.41 1.66
N LEU A 261 5.84 -12.28 2.23
CA LEU A 261 4.64 -11.88 2.90
C LEU A 261 4.98 -11.50 4.34
N GLY A 262 4.45 -10.41 4.77
CA GLY A 262 4.61 -9.98 6.14
C GLY A 262 3.51 -9.07 6.63
N ILE A 263 3.66 -8.70 7.86
CA ILE A 263 2.83 -7.72 8.52
C ILE A 263 3.61 -6.43 8.72
N LEU A 264 3.04 -5.35 8.24
CA LEU A 264 3.56 -3.98 8.41
C LEU A 264 2.73 -3.27 9.47
N TYR A 265 3.38 -2.65 10.44
CA TYR A 265 2.70 -1.93 11.52
C TYR A 265 3.56 -0.81 12.06
N ASN A 266 2.94 0.16 12.75
CA ASN A 266 3.69 1.20 13.44
C ASN A 266 4.31 0.64 14.73
N ILE A 267 5.56 1.00 15.03
CA ILE A 267 6.31 0.53 16.21
C ILE A 267 5.51 0.66 17.52
N ASN A 268 4.66 1.67 17.63
CA ASN A 268 3.81 1.85 18.81
C ASN A 268 2.72 0.78 18.96
N ASN A 269 2.44 0.01 17.91
CA ASN A 269 1.43 -1.06 17.91
C ASN A 269 2.07 -2.46 18.12
N GLU A 270 3.36 -2.54 18.40
CA GLU A 270 4.08 -3.81 18.50
C GLU A 270 3.46 -4.78 19.50
N ASN A 271 3.10 -4.30 20.69
CA ASN A 271 2.45 -5.13 21.72
C ASN A 271 1.09 -5.66 21.26
N LEU A 272 0.28 -4.82 20.59
CA LEU A 272 -0.99 -5.24 20.02
C LEU A 272 -0.77 -6.32 18.96
N ILE A 273 0.14 -6.09 18.02
CA ILE A 273 0.42 -7.00 16.92
C ILE A 273 0.96 -8.34 17.42
N ASN A 274 1.86 -8.32 18.39
CA ASN A 274 2.35 -9.53 19.02
C ASN A 274 1.21 -10.31 19.70
N SER A 275 0.29 -9.63 20.38
CA SER A 275 -0.86 -10.29 21.01
C SER A 275 -1.87 -10.86 20.00
N LEU A 276 -1.99 -10.23 18.82
CA LEU A 276 -2.88 -10.68 17.75
C LEU A 276 -2.32 -11.88 16.97
N PHE A 277 -1.02 -11.85 16.67
CA PHE A 277 -0.45 -12.71 15.62
C PHE A 277 0.62 -13.71 16.11
N LEU A 278 1.10 -13.63 17.38
CA LEU A 278 2.09 -14.57 17.91
C LEU A 278 1.65 -16.05 17.87
N ASN A 279 0.35 -16.33 17.74
CA ASN A 279 -0.21 -17.69 17.72
C ASN A 279 -0.91 -18.04 16.40
N ILE A 280 -0.79 -17.20 15.36
CA ILE A 280 -1.52 -17.40 14.10
C ILE A 280 -0.60 -17.87 12.97
N PHE A 281 0.70 -17.56 13.04
CA PHE A 281 1.69 -17.89 11.99
C PHE A 281 2.88 -18.70 12.58
#